data_2be2688e2b74d24845daef0af981dfb5
#
_entry.id   2be2688e2b74d24845daef0af981dfb5
#
_cell.length_a   1.000
_cell.length_b   1.000
_cell.length_c   1.000
_cell.angle_alpha   90.00
_cell.angle_beta   90.00
_cell.angle_gamma   90.00
#
_symmetry.space_group_name_H-M   'P 1'
#
loop_
_entity.id
_entity.type
_entity.pdbx_description
1 polymer ?
#
loop_
_entity_poly.entity_id
_entity_poly.type
_entity_poly.pdbx_seq_one_letter_code
_entity_poly.pdbx_strand_id
1 'polypeptide(L)'
;MKKIILCISVIMLMTTFVNAQSKNYKVVFDMSSKDTVNQQAIIREIGLITGATPDAKLEVVIYGQGLDLAVKDRSAQQSAVQKLIAENKASFKVCAMTMKRNNIDQSQLVPGVEVVPDGIYEIISKQQEGWGYIKVGH
;
A
#
# COMPACT_ATOMS: atom_id res chain seq x y z
N MET A 1 3.40 54.89 -6.47
CA MET A 1 3.33 53.83 -7.50
C MET A 1 4.42 52.75 -7.28
N LYS A 2 5.67 53.10 -7.05
CA LYS A 2 6.74 52.08 -6.83
C LYS A 2 6.50 51.15 -5.64
N LYS A 3 5.90 51.61 -4.54
CA LYS A 3 5.58 50.79 -3.35
C LYS A 3 4.40 49.84 -3.58
N ILE A 4 3.45 50.19 -4.43
CA ILE A 4 2.29 49.37 -4.78
C ILE A 4 2.72 48.21 -5.70
N ILE A 5 3.65 48.52 -6.65
CA ILE A 5 4.17 47.48 -7.57
C ILE A 5 4.99 46.44 -6.78
N LEU A 6 5.74 46.85 -5.76
CA LEU A 6 6.49 45.92 -4.90
C LEU A 6 5.57 44.99 -4.10
N CYS A 7 4.46 45.52 -3.55
CA CYS A 7 3.48 44.70 -2.84
C CYS A 7 2.76 43.70 -3.73
N ILE A 8 2.44 44.09 -4.97
CA ILE A 8 1.79 43.17 -5.94
C ILE A 8 2.74 42.03 -6.35
N SER A 9 4.05 42.32 -6.54
CA SER A 9 5.01 41.28 -6.89
C SER A 9 5.24 40.26 -5.75
N VAL A 10 5.19 40.69 -4.49
CA VAL A 10 5.33 39.81 -3.31
C VAL A 10 4.08 38.93 -3.15
N ILE A 11 2.88 39.44 -3.41
CA ILE A 11 1.63 38.67 -3.36
C ILE A 11 1.60 37.62 -4.49
N MET A 12 2.09 37.95 -5.68
CA MET A 12 2.14 37.02 -6.81
C MET A 12 3.16 35.90 -6.61
N LEU A 13 4.23 36.09 -5.82
CA LEU A 13 5.19 35.03 -5.46
C LEU A 13 4.61 34.05 -4.42
N MET A 14 3.67 34.47 -3.58
CA MET A 14 3.08 33.60 -2.54
C MET A 14 2.03 32.63 -3.07
N THR A 15 1.47 32.85 -4.27
CA THR A 15 0.42 31.98 -4.82
C THR A 15 0.94 30.72 -5.51
N THR A 16 2.25 30.58 -5.70
CA THR A 16 2.85 29.41 -6.40
C THR A 16 3.17 28.22 -5.50
N PHE A 17 3.04 28.34 -4.17
CA PHE A 17 3.35 27.27 -3.23
C PHE A 17 2.21 26.35 -2.84
N VAL A 18 0.99 26.57 -3.32
CA VAL A 18 -0.20 25.81 -2.86
C VAL A 18 -0.48 24.52 -3.65
N ASN A 19 0.23 24.26 -4.75
CA ASN A 19 -0.04 23.09 -5.60
C ASN A 19 1.01 21.96 -5.51
N ALA A 20 1.82 21.89 -4.46
CA ALA A 20 2.81 20.84 -4.28
C ALA A 20 2.31 19.64 -3.45
N GLN A 21 0.99 19.50 -3.22
CA GLN A 21 0.45 18.33 -2.53
C GLN A 21 0.16 17.19 -3.51
N SER A 22 1.09 16.27 -3.54
CA SER A 22 1.04 14.83 -3.81
C SER A 22 0.44 14.34 -5.13
N LYS A 23 1.13 14.54 -6.24
CA LYS A 23 0.93 13.69 -7.43
C LYS A 23 1.53 12.27 -7.27
N ASN A 24 2.04 11.88 -6.11
CA ASN A 24 2.73 10.59 -5.90
C ASN A 24 2.45 10.01 -4.51
N TYR A 25 1.16 9.81 -4.19
CA TYR A 25 0.82 9.08 -2.97
C TYR A 25 1.14 7.60 -3.16
N LYS A 26 2.23 7.13 -2.54
CA LYS A 26 2.70 5.75 -2.63
C LYS A 26 2.95 5.21 -1.23
N VAL A 27 2.34 4.09 -0.88
CA VAL A 27 2.53 3.45 0.43
C VAL A 27 2.73 1.95 0.26
N VAL A 28 3.75 1.42 0.93
CA VAL A 28 3.94 -0.01 1.15
C VAL A 28 3.52 -0.36 2.58
N PHE A 29 2.61 -1.32 2.70
CA PHE A 29 2.13 -1.85 3.96
C PHE A 29 2.86 -3.15 4.31
N ASP A 30 3.45 -3.20 5.49
CA ASP A 30 4.09 -4.38 6.05
C ASP A 30 3.04 -5.22 6.78
N MET A 31 2.62 -6.32 6.15
CA MET A 31 1.59 -7.22 6.68
C MET A 31 2.20 -8.53 7.16
N SER A 32 2.62 -8.58 8.40
CA SER A 32 3.18 -9.76 9.05
C SER A 32 2.32 -10.33 10.19
N SER A 33 1.15 -9.73 10.46
CA SER A 33 0.26 -10.13 11.54
C SER A 33 -0.72 -11.24 11.13
N LYS A 34 -0.89 -12.24 12.01
CA LYS A 34 -1.94 -13.26 11.88
C LYS A 34 -3.31 -12.79 12.35
N ASP A 35 -3.37 -11.66 13.06
CA ASP A 35 -4.61 -11.15 13.62
C ASP A 35 -5.57 -10.68 12.51
N THR A 36 -6.75 -11.27 12.47
CA THR A 36 -7.80 -10.94 11.50
C THR A 36 -8.31 -9.51 11.64
N VAL A 37 -8.24 -8.91 12.83
CA VAL A 37 -8.58 -7.50 13.04
C VAL A 37 -7.59 -6.59 12.31
N ASN A 38 -6.28 -6.91 12.37
CA ASN A 38 -5.26 -6.19 11.63
C ASN A 38 -5.43 -6.38 10.10
N GLN A 39 -5.77 -7.60 9.66
CA GLN A 39 -6.06 -7.88 8.26
C GLN A 39 -7.30 -7.11 7.76
N GLN A 40 -8.34 -6.99 8.57
CA GLN A 40 -9.51 -6.19 8.25
C GLN A 40 -9.19 -4.68 8.26
N ALA A 41 -8.35 -4.24 9.18
CA ALA A 41 -7.94 -2.84 9.28
C ALA A 41 -7.23 -2.37 8.01
N ILE A 42 -6.30 -3.16 7.44
CA ILE A 42 -5.62 -2.79 6.20
C ILE A 42 -6.58 -2.70 5.01
N ILE A 43 -7.53 -3.61 4.88
CA ILE A 43 -8.55 -3.57 3.83
C ILE A 43 -9.36 -2.27 3.91
N ARG A 44 -9.79 -1.89 5.12
CA ARG A 44 -10.52 -0.64 5.34
C ARG A 44 -9.65 0.58 5.01
N GLU A 45 -8.40 0.58 5.44
CA GLU A 45 -7.48 1.70 5.24
C GLU A 45 -7.21 1.95 3.74
N ILE A 46 -7.00 0.89 2.96
CA ILE A 46 -6.88 0.99 1.50
C ILE A 46 -8.12 1.66 0.90
N GLY A 47 -9.31 1.27 1.35
CA GLY A 47 -10.57 1.88 0.90
C GLY A 47 -10.66 3.37 1.20
N LEU A 48 -10.24 3.78 2.41
CA LEU A 48 -10.22 5.20 2.82
C LEU A 48 -9.22 6.01 1.99
N ILE A 49 -8.00 5.50 1.82
CA ILE A 49 -6.95 6.18 1.05
C ILE A 49 -7.37 6.33 -0.41
N THR A 50 -7.84 5.27 -1.05
CA THR A 50 -8.24 5.32 -2.47
C THR A 50 -9.52 6.12 -2.70
N GLY A 51 -10.38 6.24 -1.68
CA GLY A 51 -11.52 7.16 -1.70
C GLY A 51 -11.12 8.63 -1.67
N ALA A 52 -10.10 8.97 -0.88
CA ALA A 52 -9.56 10.33 -0.76
C ALA A 52 -8.55 10.66 -1.87
N THR A 53 -7.79 9.68 -2.34
CA THR A 53 -6.72 9.84 -3.34
C THR A 53 -6.82 8.69 -4.36
N PRO A 54 -7.66 8.84 -5.40
CA PRO A 54 -7.91 7.76 -6.38
C PRO A 54 -6.65 7.27 -7.11
N ASP A 55 -5.65 8.13 -7.29
CA ASP A 55 -4.38 7.81 -7.97
C ASP A 55 -3.30 7.25 -7.02
N ALA A 56 -3.65 6.99 -5.75
CA ALA A 56 -2.73 6.40 -4.79
C ALA A 56 -2.21 5.04 -5.27
N LYS A 57 -0.91 4.80 -5.11
CA LYS A 57 -0.28 3.50 -5.35
C LYS A 57 -0.07 2.82 -4.01
N LEU A 58 -0.77 1.73 -3.80
CA LEU A 58 -0.77 1.00 -2.54
C LEU A 58 -0.31 -0.43 -2.78
N GLU A 59 0.62 -0.91 -1.97
CA GLU A 59 1.10 -2.28 -2.03
C GLU A 59 1.09 -2.89 -0.63
N VAL A 60 0.53 -4.07 -0.49
CA VAL A 60 0.54 -4.86 0.75
C VAL A 60 1.54 -5.99 0.58
N VAL A 61 2.61 -5.97 1.35
CA VAL A 61 3.62 -7.03 1.36
C VAL A 61 3.36 -7.97 2.52
N ILE A 62 3.05 -9.22 2.19
CA ILE A 62 2.60 -10.25 3.12
C ILE A 62 3.73 -11.24 3.37
N TYR A 63 4.10 -11.42 4.63
CA TYR A 63 5.11 -12.40 5.03
C TYR A 63 4.91 -12.88 6.46
N GLY A 64 5.71 -13.88 6.89
CA GLY A 64 5.66 -14.41 8.24
C GLY A 64 4.26 -14.90 8.62
N GLN A 65 3.74 -14.42 9.72
CA GLN A 65 2.42 -14.83 10.24
C GLN A 65 1.23 -14.20 9.48
N GLY A 66 1.48 -13.23 8.61
CA GLY A 66 0.44 -12.61 7.78
C GLY A 66 -0.01 -13.46 6.58
N LEU A 67 0.64 -14.60 6.34
CA LEU A 67 0.43 -15.46 5.17
C LEU A 67 -1.03 -15.80 4.88
N ASP A 68 -1.84 -16.03 5.91
CA ASP A 68 -3.23 -16.44 5.75
C ASP A 68 -4.08 -15.42 5.01
N LEU A 69 -3.71 -14.13 5.03
CA LEU A 69 -4.39 -13.10 4.22
C LEU A 69 -4.31 -13.40 2.71
N ALA A 70 -3.22 -14.02 2.27
CA ALA A 70 -2.95 -14.32 0.86
C ALA A 70 -3.44 -15.69 0.40
N VAL A 71 -3.87 -16.58 1.31
CA VAL A 71 -4.19 -17.99 0.99
C VAL A 71 -5.69 -18.18 0.88
N LYS A 72 -6.15 -18.80 -0.23
CA LYS A 72 -7.55 -19.23 -0.40
C LYS A 72 -7.96 -20.08 0.79
N ASP A 73 -9.21 -20.02 1.16
CA ASP A 73 -9.82 -20.83 2.22
C ASP A 73 -9.28 -20.58 3.64
N ARG A 74 -8.20 -19.74 3.77
CA ARG A 74 -7.70 -19.27 5.05
C ARG A 74 -7.98 -17.80 5.28
N SER A 75 -8.01 -17.02 4.19
CA SER A 75 -8.22 -15.57 4.27
C SER A 75 -9.68 -15.24 4.61
N ALA A 76 -9.91 -14.67 5.77
CA ALA A 76 -11.21 -14.07 6.12
C ALA A 76 -11.56 -12.85 5.25
N GLN A 77 -10.58 -12.32 4.51
CA GLN A 77 -10.70 -11.13 3.66
C GLN A 77 -10.58 -11.45 2.17
N GLN A 78 -10.69 -12.72 1.77
CA GLN A 78 -10.45 -13.17 0.39
C GLN A 78 -11.19 -12.32 -0.65
N SER A 79 -12.51 -12.17 -0.50
CA SER A 79 -13.33 -11.41 -1.45
C SER A 79 -12.95 -9.93 -1.52
N ALA A 80 -12.56 -9.34 -0.38
CA ALA A 80 -12.12 -7.95 -0.33
C ALA A 80 -10.76 -7.77 -1.01
N VAL A 81 -9.81 -8.67 -0.79
CA VAL A 81 -8.51 -8.69 -1.49
C VAL A 81 -8.70 -8.78 -2.99
N GLN A 82 -9.50 -9.74 -3.48
CA GLN A 82 -9.80 -9.89 -4.89
C GLN A 82 -10.42 -8.62 -5.50
N LYS A 83 -11.37 -8.01 -4.79
CA LYS A 83 -12.01 -6.77 -5.23
C LYS A 83 -11.01 -5.62 -5.35
N LEU A 84 -10.15 -5.42 -4.36
CA LEU A 84 -9.14 -4.35 -4.37
C LEU A 84 -8.14 -4.53 -5.52
N ILE A 85 -7.75 -5.76 -5.82
CA ILE A 85 -6.88 -6.09 -6.96
C ILE A 85 -7.60 -5.81 -8.28
N ALA A 86 -8.82 -6.32 -8.44
CA ALA A 86 -9.61 -6.16 -9.67
C ALA A 86 -9.93 -4.69 -9.99
N GLU A 87 -10.11 -3.87 -8.96
CA GLU A 87 -10.35 -2.42 -9.08
C GLU A 87 -9.04 -1.61 -9.17
N ASN A 88 -7.87 -2.24 -9.25
CA ASN A 88 -6.54 -1.61 -9.25
C ASN A 88 -6.32 -0.64 -8.07
N LYS A 89 -6.93 -0.90 -6.92
CA LYS A 89 -6.81 -0.07 -5.72
C LYS A 89 -5.58 -0.40 -4.89
N ALA A 90 -5.13 -1.65 -4.92
CA ALA A 90 -3.90 -2.08 -4.27
C ALA A 90 -3.35 -3.33 -4.94
N SER A 91 -2.03 -3.51 -4.90
CA SER A 91 -1.36 -4.78 -5.16
C SER A 91 -1.12 -5.54 -3.85
N PHE A 92 -1.22 -6.86 -3.91
CA PHE A 92 -0.92 -7.75 -2.79
C PHE A 92 0.21 -8.69 -3.21
N LYS A 93 1.29 -8.67 -2.45
CA LYS A 93 2.50 -9.45 -2.73
C LYS A 93 2.85 -10.33 -1.56
N VAL A 94 3.11 -11.60 -1.81
CA VAL A 94 3.46 -12.57 -0.78
C VAL A 94 4.89 -13.06 -0.94
N CYS A 95 5.60 -13.19 0.18
CA CYS A 95 6.98 -13.65 0.24
C CYS A 95 7.10 -15.15 -0.10
N ALA A 96 7.87 -15.49 -1.14
CA ALA A 96 8.11 -16.87 -1.55
C ALA A 96 8.75 -17.71 -0.46
N MET A 97 9.66 -17.13 0.35
CA MET A 97 10.27 -17.83 1.46
C MET A 97 9.28 -18.19 2.56
N THR A 98 8.29 -17.30 2.81
CA THR A 98 7.19 -17.58 3.74
C THR A 98 6.30 -18.69 3.22
N MET A 99 5.94 -18.67 1.95
CA MET A 99 5.18 -19.73 1.30
C MET A 99 5.89 -21.09 1.43
N LYS A 100 7.17 -21.15 1.08
CA LYS A 100 7.99 -22.36 1.17
C LYS A 100 8.02 -22.96 2.58
N ARG A 101 8.21 -22.13 3.61
CA ARG A 101 8.23 -22.58 5.02
C ARG A 101 6.89 -23.14 5.47
N ASN A 102 5.79 -22.72 4.85
CA ASN A 102 4.44 -23.15 5.20
C ASN A 102 3.85 -24.17 4.21
N ASN A 103 4.63 -24.67 3.26
CA ASN A 103 4.20 -25.61 2.21
C ASN A 103 2.99 -25.09 1.42
N ILE A 104 3.01 -23.81 1.05
CA ILE A 104 1.98 -23.18 0.25
C ILE A 104 2.46 -23.02 -1.20
N ASP A 105 1.68 -23.54 -2.14
CA ASP A 105 1.89 -23.38 -3.57
C ASP A 105 1.17 -22.14 -4.10
N GLN A 106 1.63 -21.61 -5.24
CA GLN A 106 1.02 -20.46 -5.89
C GLN A 106 -0.46 -20.68 -6.25
N SER A 107 -0.84 -21.93 -6.58
CA SER A 107 -2.23 -22.31 -6.87
C SER A 107 -3.18 -22.13 -5.66
N GLN A 108 -2.63 -22.09 -4.45
CA GLN A 108 -3.39 -21.89 -3.21
C GLN A 108 -3.59 -20.42 -2.84
N LEU A 109 -2.98 -19.49 -3.58
CA LEU A 109 -3.12 -18.08 -3.32
C LEU A 109 -4.46 -17.54 -3.77
N VAL A 110 -4.92 -16.50 -3.10
CA VAL A 110 -6.05 -15.68 -3.55
C VAL A 110 -5.74 -15.15 -4.96
N PRO A 111 -6.66 -15.31 -5.93
CA PRO A 111 -6.43 -14.86 -7.30
C PRO A 111 -6.01 -13.40 -7.38
N GLY A 112 -4.93 -13.14 -8.14
CA GLY A 112 -4.35 -11.81 -8.33
C GLY A 112 -3.28 -11.44 -7.30
N VAL A 113 -3.07 -12.23 -6.25
CA VAL A 113 -1.90 -12.07 -5.36
C VAL A 113 -0.64 -12.48 -6.11
N GLU A 114 0.37 -11.64 -6.09
CA GLU A 114 1.67 -11.86 -6.72
C GLU A 114 2.67 -12.43 -5.73
N VAL A 115 3.66 -13.17 -6.24
CA VAL A 115 4.75 -13.72 -5.42
C VAL A 115 6.02 -12.89 -5.63
N VAL A 116 6.64 -12.45 -4.54
CA VAL A 116 7.96 -11.83 -4.55
C VAL A 116 8.99 -12.76 -3.89
N PRO A 117 10.25 -12.75 -4.34
CA PRO A 117 11.28 -13.62 -3.78
C PRO A 117 11.47 -13.45 -2.27
N ASP A 118 11.49 -12.21 -1.81
CA ASP A 118 11.66 -11.84 -0.40
C ASP A 118 10.82 -10.60 -0.07
N GLY A 119 9.90 -10.73 0.91
CA GLY A 119 9.00 -9.65 1.29
C GLY A 119 9.71 -8.48 1.97
N ILE A 120 10.76 -8.73 2.75
CA ILE A 120 11.52 -7.66 3.42
C ILE A 120 12.32 -6.87 2.38
N TYR A 121 12.93 -7.55 1.42
CA TYR A 121 13.64 -6.90 0.32
C TYR A 121 12.68 -6.05 -0.54
N GLU A 122 11.47 -6.54 -0.81
CA GLU A 122 10.43 -5.78 -1.52
C GLU A 122 10.09 -4.47 -0.78
N ILE A 123 9.87 -4.53 0.54
CA ILE A 123 9.60 -3.36 1.36
C ILE A 123 10.75 -2.34 1.28
N ILE A 124 12.00 -2.81 1.43
CA ILE A 124 13.18 -1.95 1.36
C ILE A 124 13.28 -1.29 -0.02
N SER A 125 13.06 -2.05 -1.10
CA SER A 125 13.09 -1.53 -2.46
C SER A 125 12.05 -0.45 -2.68
N LYS A 126 10.82 -0.64 -2.17
CA LYS A 126 9.77 0.38 -2.24
C LYS A 126 10.15 1.65 -1.47
N GLN A 127 10.74 1.52 -0.29
CA GLN A 127 11.21 2.68 0.47
C GLN A 127 12.33 3.43 -0.27
N GLN A 128 13.24 2.74 -0.94
CA GLN A 128 14.27 3.36 -1.79
C GLN A 128 13.67 4.09 -3.00
N GLU A 129 12.52 3.62 -3.51
CA GLU A 129 11.75 4.29 -4.56
C GLU A 129 10.91 5.48 -4.04
N GLY A 130 11.03 5.83 -2.77
CA GLY A 130 10.31 6.96 -2.14
C GLY A 130 8.89 6.63 -1.68
N TRP A 131 8.55 5.36 -1.48
CA TRP A 131 7.27 4.99 -0.89
C TRP A 131 7.25 5.23 0.62
N GLY A 132 6.13 5.69 1.12
CA GLY A 132 5.86 5.67 2.56
C GLY A 132 5.73 4.24 3.06
N TYR A 133 6.08 4.01 4.33
CA TYR A 133 6.00 2.70 4.96
C TYR A 133 5.01 2.72 6.12
N ILE A 134 4.16 1.72 6.19
CA ILE A 134 3.22 1.50 7.31
C ILE A 134 3.28 0.05 7.74
N LYS A 135 3.63 -0.19 9.00
CA LYS A 135 3.50 -1.51 9.62
C LYS A 135 2.05 -1.74 10.05
N VAL A 136 1.49 -2.87 9.66
CA VAL A 136 0.12 -3.27 10.02
C VAL A 136 0.15 -4.17 11.26
N GLY A 137 -0.37 -3.65 12.35
CA GLY A 137 -0.42 -4.36 13.63
C GLY A 137 0.89 -4.32 14.43
N HIS A 138 0.83 -4.86 15.61
CA HIS A 138 1.95 -4.98 16.56
C HIS A 138 2.50 -6.41 16.56
#